data_43fb2e7cb7e25492407f101959b05e7f
#
_entry.id   43fb2e7cb7e25492407f101959b05e7f
#
_cell.length_a   1.000
_cell.length_b   1.000
_cell.length_c   1.000
_cell.angle_alpha   90.00
_cell.angle_beta   90.00
_cell.angle_gamma   90.00
#
_symmetry.space_group_name_H-M   'P 1'
#
loop_
_entity.id
_entity.type
_entity.pdbx_description
1 polymer ?
#
loop_
_entity_poly.entity_id
_entity_poly.type
_entity_poly.pdbx_seq_one_letter_code
_entity_poly.pdbx_strand_id
1 'polypeptide(L)'
;MKLLSLALATVLALGIQASSYAAGPASTTTSIQQIRNATAKITYGDTVLLVDPMLAAKGAYPGFPDTYRSELRNPTVELPFDVGQVLKDVDAVLLTHTHLDHWDPAAETLIPRQMPMFVQHEADAALLRGKGFADVRILPAHVTFDGVTISRVAAQHGSAAMFQVEPLATMLGSVTGFVFQKTGEPTIYLAGDTVWTGDVRGAIKRYAPDVIVLNTGDARVKGFDTGIIMGVEDTSRVHALAPTAKIVAVHMDAVNHMTVSRADLRRYVREKALQDSVLIPEDGETLNF
;
A
#
# COMPACT_ATOMS: atom_id res chain seq x y z
N MET A 1 -10.63 -95.06 12.75
CA MET A 1 -10.13 -94.17 11.69
C MET A 1 -11.01 -92.92 11.72
N LYS A 2 -10.53 -91.80 12.27
CA LYS A 2 -11.30 -90.52 12.33
C LYS A 2 -10.59 -89.53 11.38
N LEU A 3 -11.34 -89.12 10.36
CA LEU A 3 -10.91 -88.11 9.41
C LEU A 3 -11.07 -86.71 10.08
N LEU A 4 -9.96 -85.96 10.16
CA LEU A 4 -9.94 -84.55 10.55
C LEU A 4 -10.13 -83.71 9.29
N SER A 5 -11.22 -82.91 9.25
CA SER A 5 -11.44 -81.90 8.20
C SER A 5 -10.79 -80.58 8.63
N LEU A 6 -9.85 -80.11 7.82
CA LEU A 6 -9.19 -78.81 8.04
C LEU A 6 -10.02 -77.72 7.27
N ALA A 7 -10.58 -76.77 8.02
CA ALA A 7 -11.26 -75.63 7.45
C ALA A 7 -10.27 -74.47 7.24
N LEU A 8 -10.10 -74.04 5.99
CA LEU A 8 -9.26 -72.92 5.63
C LEU A 8 -10.10 -71.62 5.68
N ALA A 9 -9.79 -70.75 6.63
CA ALA A 9 -10.44 -69.43 6.71
C ALA A 9 -9.66 -68.42 5.89
N THR A 10 -10.31 -67.90 4.83
CA THR A 10 -9.78 -66.85 3.95
C THR A 10 -10.14 -65.47 4.56
N VAL A 11 -9.16 -64.70 5.06
CA VAL A 11 -9.33 -63.35 5.53
C VAL A 11 -9.27 -62.40 4.32
N LEU A 12 -10.40 -61.76 4.00
CA LEU A 12 -10.46 -60.70 2.98
C LEU A 12 -10.06 -59.39 3.66
N ALA A 13 -8.88 -58.87 3.36
CA ALA A 13 -8.46 -57.53 3.75
C ALA A 13 -9.08 -56.50 2.83
N LEU A 14 -10.08 -55.73 3.30
CA LEU A 14 -10.56 -54.51 2.63
C LEU A 14 -9.54 -53.41 2.82
N GLY A 15 -8.80 -53.07 1.78
CA GLY A 15 -7.96 -51.88 1.71
C GLY A 15 -8.84 -50.62 1.59
N ILE A 16 -8.89 -49.82 2.64
CA ILE A 16 -9.46 -48.46 2.61
C ILE A 16 -8.46 -47.58 1.88
N GLN A 17 -8.73 -47.24 0.61
CA GLN A 17 -8.00 -46.18 -0.08
C GLN A 17 -8.47 -44.83 0.46
N ALA A 18 -7.65 -44.18 1.27
CA ALA A 18 -7.83 -42.78 1.62
C ALA A 18 -7.53 -41.92 0.38
N SER A 19 -8.57 -41.43 -0.27
CA SER A 19 -8.42 -40.38 -1.29
C SER A 19 -7.94 -39.12 -0.62
N SER A 20 -6.66 -38.76 -0.81
CA SER A 20 -6.17 -37.43 -0.47
C SER A 20 -6.83 -36.43 -1.43
N TYR A 21 -7.83 -35.72 -0.95
CA TYR A 21 -8.28 -34.50 -1.60
C TYR A 21 -7.12 -33.50 -1.50
N ALA A 22 -6.45 -33.28 -2.63
CA ALA A 22 -5.58 -32.10 -2.75
C ALA A 22 -6.49 -30.89 -2.59
N ALA A 23 -6.27 -30.12 -1.52
CA ALA A 23 -6.89 -28.81 -1.39
C ALA A 23 -6.53 -28.02 -2.65
N GLY A 24 -7.54 -27.57 -3.42
CA GLY A 24 -7.33 -26.65 -4.52
C GLY A 24 -6.63 -25.39 -3.98
N PRO A 25 -6.00 -24.59 -4.84
CA PRO A 25 -5.37 -23.35 -4.42
C PRO A 25 -6.40 -22.55 -3.62
N ALA A 26 -6.04 -22.14 -2.40
CA ALA A 26 -6.88 -21.29 -1.58
C ALA A 26 -7.23 -20.05 -2.43
N SER A 27 -8.51 -19.71 -2.51
CA SER A 27 -8.91 -18.45 -3.14
C SER A 27 -8.29 -17.32 -2.34
N THR A 28 -7.39 -16.54 -2.95
CA THR A 28 -6.84 -15.35 -2.31
C THR A 28 -7.96 -14.37 -2.03
N THR A 29 -7.96 -13.76 -0.85
CA THR A 29 -8.93 -12.71 -0.48
C THR A 29 -8.28 -11.35 -0.49
N THR A 30 -7.13 -11.22 -1.16
CA THR A 30 -6.38 -9.97 -1.24
C THR A 30 -6.99 -9.01 -2.25
N SER A 31 -7.30 -7.80 -1.80
CA SER A 31 -7.72 -6.72 -2.66
C SER A 31 -7.17 -5.37 -2.21
N ILE A 32 -7.01 -4.46 -3.16
CA ILE A 32 -6.64 -3.06 -2.92
C ILE A 32 -7.73 -2.18 -3.48
N GLN A 33 -8.40 -1.43 -2.62
CA GLN A 33 -9.33 -0.39 -3.00
C GLN A 33 -8.63 0.96 -2.96
N GLN A 34 -8.52 1.59 -4.12
CA GLN A 34 -8.07 2.98 -4.23
C GLN A 34 -9.18 3.89 -3.68
N ILE A 35 -8.93 4.55 -2.56
CA ILE A 35 -9.91 5.52 -2.03
C ILE A 35 -9.72 6.85 -2.72
N ARG A 36 -8.60 7.52 -2.49
CA ARG A 36 -8.23 8.80 -3.11
C ARG A 36 -6.77 9.13 -2.76
N ASN A 37 -6.04 9.76 -3.66
CA ASN A 37 -4.64 10.15 -3.42
C ASN A 37 -3.76 8.92 -3.08
N ALA A 38 -3.05 8.96 -1.94
CA ALA A 38 -2.33 7.82 -1.38
C ALA A 38 -3.21 6.93 -0.49
N THR A 39 -4.45 7.33 -0.20
CA THR A 39 -5.35 6.57 0.67
C THR A 39 -5.79 5.29 -0.03
N ALA A 40 -5.35 4.16 0.51
CA ALA A 40 -5.71 2.82 0.03
C ALA A 40 -6.27 1.95 1.17
N LYS A 41 -7.33 1.20 0.88
CA LYS A 41 -7.87 0.18 1.78
C LYS A 41 -7.47 -1.19 1.25
N ILE A 42 -6.71 -1.94 2.04
CA ILE A 42 -6.14 -3.23 1.66
C ILE A 42 -6.84 -4.32 2.48
N THR A 43 -7.62 -5.17 1.81
CA THR A 43 -8.08 -6.42 2.39
C THR A 43 -7.01 -7.47 2.14
N TYR A 44 -6.50 -8.10 3.19
CA TYR A 44 -5.38 -9.02 3.10
C TYR A 44 -5.66 -10.29 3.93
N GLY A 45 -6.25 -11.28 3.29
CA GLY A 45 -6.91 -12.36 3.99
C GLY A 45 -8.09 -11.83 4.81
N ASP A 46 -8.10 -12.12 6.10
CA ASP A 46 -9.16 -11.68 7.02
C ASP A 46 -8.89 -10.30 7.66
N THR A 47 -7.79 -9.63 7.28
CA THR A 47 -7.35 -8.36 7.88
C THR A 47 -7.57 -7.21 6.91
N VAL A 48 -8.17 -6.11 7.38
CA VAL A 48 -8.42 -4.90 6.60
C VAL A 48 -7.57 -3.75 7.13
N LEU A 49 -6.67 -3.25 6.29
CA LEU A 49 -5.73 -2.19 6.60
C LEU A 49 -6.07 -0.92 5.81
N LEU A 50 -6.12 0.23 6.48
CA LEU A 50 -6.26 1.53 5.83
C LEU A 50 -4.90 2.24 5.85
N VAL A 51 -4.40 2.61 4.67
CA VAL A 51 -3.11 3.29 4.53
C VAL A 51 -3.34 4.75 4.18
N ASP A 52 -2.58 5.64 4.84
CA ASP A 52 -2.48 7.07 4.56
C ASP A 52 -3.83 7.79 4.36
N PRO A 53 -4.72 7.78 5.37
CA PRO A 53 -6.07 8.33 5.23
C PRO A 53 -6.09 9.86 5.15
N MET A 54 -6.40 10.40 3.95
CA MET A 54 -6.77 11.78 3.70
C MET A 54 -8.29 11.86 3.51
N LEU A 55 -9.05 12.24 4.55
CA LEU A 55 -10.50 12.05 4.61
C LEU A 55 -11.34 13.33 4.46
N ALA A 56 -10.71 14.49 4.30
CA ALA A 56 -11.42 15.77 4.16
C ALA A 56 -12.24 15.86 2.86
N ALA A 57 -13.25 16.70 2.88
CA ALA A 57 -13.99 17.10 1.68
C ALA A 57 -13.08 17.87 0.70
N LYS A 58 -13.43 17.86 -0.57
CA LYS A 58 -12.75 18.66 -1.60
C LYS A 58 -12.59 20.11 -1.17
N GLY A 59 -11.40 20.67 -1.40
CA GLY A 59 -11.10 22.07 -1.15
C GLY A 59 -10.98 22.47 0.33
N ALA A 60 -10.91 21.50 1.27
CA ALA A 60 -10.84 21.78 2.70
C ALA A 60 -9.61 22.59 3.10
N TYR A 61 -8.47 22.38 2.46
CA TYR A 61 -7.18 22.99 2.81
C TYR A 61 -6.63 23.85 1.68
N PRO A 62 -5.78 24.86 1.97
CA PRO A 62 -5.00 25.53 0.93
C PRO A 62 -4.12 24.52 0.18
N GLY A 63 -3.72 24.88 -1.04
CA GLY A 63 -2.66 24.16 -1.75
C GLY A 63 -1.33 24.25 -1.00
N PHE A 64 -0.46 23.26 -1.19
CA PHE A 64 0.88 23.27 -0.60
C PHE A 64 1.68 24.46 -1.12
N PRO A 65 2.24 25.32 -0.26
CA PRO A 65 3.02 26.48 -0.68
C PRO A 65 4.30 26.04 -1.40
N ASP A 66 4.81 26.91 -2.28
CA ASP A 66 6.04 26.69 -3.05
C ASP A 66 6.08 25.41 -3.89
N THR A 67 4.89 24.89 -4.21
CA THR A 67 4.71 23.71 -5.06
C THR A 67 4.01 24.07 -6.38
N TYR A 68 3.88 23.09 -7.27
CA TYR A 68 3.16 23.23 -8.52
C TYR A 68 1.66 23.47 -8.25
N ARG A 69 1.04 24.42 -8.98
CA ARG A 69 -0.41 24.78 -8.84
C ARG A 69 -0.85 25.06 -7.39
N SER A 70 -0.02 25.76 -6.62
CA SER A 70 -0.27 26.06 -5.19
C SER A 70 -1.52 26.93 -4.94
N GLU A 71 -2.12 27.52 -5.99
CA GLU A 71 -3.40 28.23 -5.94
C GLU A 71 -4.62 27.30 -5.78
N LEU A 72 -4.49 26.02 -6.13
CA LEU A 72 -5.56 25.03 -5.99
C LEU A 72 -5.69 24.58 -4.54
N ARG A 73 -6.93 24.44 -4.08
CA ARG A 73 -7.19 23.92 -2.74
C ARG A 73 -7.23 22.38 -2.72
N ASN A 74 -6.68 21.80 -1.67
CA ASN A 74 -6.63 20.36 -1.45
C ASN A 74 -7.77 19.86 -0.53
N PRO A 75 -8.25 18.63 -0.71
CA PRO A 75 -8.10 17.80 -1.90
C PRO A 75 -8.74 18.43 -3.13
N THR A 76 -8.26 18.12 -4.34
CA THR A 76 -8.82 18.67 -5.60
C THR A 76 -10.06 17.92 -6.08
N VAL A 77 -10.33 16.74 -5.52
CA VAL A 77 -11.47 15.87 -5.84
C VAL A 77 -12.21 15.45 -4.56
N GLU A 78 -13.47 15.05 -4.68
CA GLU A 78 -14.24 14.49 -3.55
C GLU A 78 -13.80 13.07 -3.20
N LEU A 79 -14.17 12.60 -1.99
CA LEU A 79 -14.12 11.18 -1.68
C LEU A 79 -15.14 10.41 -2.52
N PRO A 80 -14.81 9.20 -3.01
CA PRO A 80 -15.74 8.37 -3.78
C PRO A 80 -16.89 7.79 -2.93
N PHE A 81 -16.70 7.76 -1.61
CA PHE A 81 -17.62 7.21 -0.61
C PHE A 81 -17.71 8.15 0.59
N ASP A 82 -18.73 7.97 1.43
CA ASP A 82 -18.73 8.59 2.75
C ASP A 82 -17.64 7.96 3.65
N VAL A 83 -17.21 8.72 4.67
CA VAL A 83 -16.12 8.28 5.55
C VAL A 83 -16.48 7.01 6.32
N GLY A 84 -17.77 6.81 6.66
CA GLY A 84 -18.23 5.59 7.31
C GLY A 84 -17.98 4.34 6.47
N GLN A 85 -18.15 4.44 5.13
CA GLN A 85 -17.82 3.35 4.20
C GLN A 85 -16.30 3.14 4.09
N VAL A 86 -15.51 4.22 4.08
CA VAL A 86 -14.04 4.10 4.07
C VAL A 86 -13.55 3.37 5.32
N LEU A 87 -14.06 3.73 6.50
CA LEU A 87 -13.66 3.17 7.80
C LEU A 87 -14.30 1.83 8.15
N LYS A 88 -15.30 1.39 7.38
CA LYS A 88 -16.00 0.14 7.63
C LYS A 88 -15.02 -1.05 7.60
N ASP A 89 -15.10 -1.89 8.63
CA ASP A 89 -14.31 -3.13 8.79
C ASP A 89 -12.78 -2.93 8.83
N VAL A 90 -12.29 -1.70 9.06
CA VAL A 90 -10.85 -1.42 9.19
C VAL A 90 -10.35 -1.90 10.55
N ASP A 91 -9.33 -2.77 10.55
CA ASP A 91 -8.71 -3.35 11.74
C ASP A 91 -7.53 -2.50 12.25
N ALA A 92 -6.82 -1.84 11.34
CA ALA A 92 -5.71 -0.94 11.68
C ALA A 92 -5.47 0.11 10.60
N VAL A 93 -4.85 1.23 11.01
CA VAL A 93 -4.35 2.29 10.12
C VAL A 93 -2.84 2.26 10.10
N LEU A 94 -2.25 2.37 8.91
CA LEU A 94 -0.81 2.50 8.70
C LEU A 94 -0.49 3.85 8.08
N LEU A 95 0.48 4.56 8.63
CA LEU A 95 0.95 5.83 8.07
C LEU A 95 2.37 5.66 7.53
N THR A 96 2.55 5.92 6.24
CA THR A 96 3.90 6.01 5.64
C THR A 96 4.65 7.21 6.20
N HIS A 97 3.93 8.31 6.43
CA HIS A 97 4.37 9.54 7.08
C HIS A 97 3.17 10.45 7.40
N THR A 98 3.41 11.60 8.00
CA THR A 98 2.35 12.47 8.52
C THR A 98 2.17 13.78 7.74
N HIS A 99 2.52 13.84 6.45
CA HIS A 99 2.13 14.97 5.61
C HIS A 99 0.61 15.07 5.47
N LEU A 100 0.13 16.29 5.21
CA LEU A 100 -1.30 16.61 5.20
C LEU A 100 -2.12 15.81 4.17
N ASP A 101 -1.51 15.34 3.12
CA ASP A 101 -2.14 14.51 2.09
C ASP A 101 -2.06 12.99 2.36
N HIS A 102 -1.43 12.59 3.48
CA HIS A 102 -1.38 11.21 4.00
C HIS A 102 -2.06 11.08 5.37
N TRP A 103 -2.08 12.17 6.14
CA TRP A 103 -2.71 12.25 7.45
C TRP A 103 -3.29 13.64 7.68
N ASP A 104 -4.58 13.81 7.47
CA ASP A 104 -5.23 15.12 7.53
C ASP A 104 -6.04 15.34 8.83
N PRO A 105 -6.39 16.59 9.20
CA PRO A 105 -7.23 16.88 10.36
C PRO A 105 -8.61 16.22 10.33
N ALA A 106 -9.14 15.86 9.16
CA ALA A 106 -10.39 15.11 9.07
C ALA A 106 -10.16 13.65 9.53
N ALA A 107 -9.07 13.01 9.11
CA ALA A 107 -8.69 11.69 9.61
C ALA A 107 -8.45 11.72 11.12
N GLU A 108 -7.75 12.75 11.64
CA GLU A 108 -7.57 12.94 13.09
C GLU A 108 -8.90 12.99 13.85
N THR A 109 -9.95 13.54 13.25
CA THR A 109 -11.25 13.72 13.91
C THR A 109 -12.16 12.50 13.77
N LEU A 110 -12.13 11.85 12.60
CA LEU A 110 -13.12 10.85 12.20
C LEU A 110 -12.68 9.42 12.52
N ILE A 111 -11.37 9.15 12.63
CA ILE A 111 -10.88 7.83 13.00
C ILE A 111 -11.07 7.60 14.50
N PRO A 112 -11.63 6.43 14.91
CA PRO A 112 -11.84 6.12 16.32
C PRO A 112 -10.55 6.13 17.11
N ARG A 113 -10.56 6.72 18.31
CA ARG A 113 -9.36 6.86 19.17
C ARG A 113 -8.73 5.53 19.61
N GLN A 114 -9.49 4.44 19.56
CA GLN A 114 -9.02 3.07 19.89
C GLN A 114 -8.47 2.32 18.68
N MET A 115 -8.54 2.90 17.48
CA MET A 115 -8.01 2.30 16.27
C MET A 115 -6.52 2.01 16.43
N PRO A 116 -6.03 0.78 16.19
CA PRO A 116 -4.61 0.49 16.12
C PRO A 116 -3.95 1.31 15.00
N MET A 117 -2.93 2.11 15.37
CA MET A 117 -2.21 2.99 14.46
C MET A 117 -0.76 2.54 14.37
N PHE A 118 -0.27 2.27 13.15
CA PHE A 118 1.13 1.96 12.92
C PHE A 118 1.84 3.16 12.27
N VAL A 119 2.94 3.58 12.86
CA VAL A 119 3.73 4.74 12.43
C VAL A 119 5.22 4.38 12.32
N GLN A 120 6.00 5.21 11.62
CA GLN A 120 7.39 4.88 11.34
C GLN A 120 8.36 5.16 12.51
N HIS A 121 8.08 6.18 13.37
CA HIS A 121 9.00 6.60 14.44
C HIS A 121 8.29 7.34 15.59
N GLU A 122 9.05 7.65 16.65
CA GLU A 122 8.51 8.25 17.88
C GLU A 122 7.90 9.63 17.67
N ALA A 123 8.40 10.43 16.73
CA ALA A 123 7.82 11.75 16.47
C ALA A 123 6.38 11.64 15.96
N ASP A 124 6.11 10.74 15.03
CA ASP A 124 4.74 10.46 14.55
C ASP A 124 3.89 9.86 15.67
N ALA A 125 4.46 8.95 16.46
CA ALA A 125 3.73 8.35 17.58
C ALA A 125 3.35 9.40 18.62
N ALA A 126 4.25 10.32 18.95
CA ALA A 126 3.98 11.43 19.88
C ALA A 126 2.89 12.38 19.33
N LEU A 127 2.92 12.66 18.01
CA LEU A 127 1.89 13.46 17.34
C LEU A 127 0.50 12.81 17.53
N LEU A 128 0.36 11.53 17.20
CA LEU A 128 -0.92 10.83 17.27
C LEU A 128 -1.41 10.66 18.73
N ARG A 129 -0.51 10.29 19.64
CA ARG A 129 -0.82 10.20 21.08
C ARG A 129 -1.26 11.56 21.64
N GLY A 130 -0.61 12.65 21.22
CA GLY A 130 -1.01 14.02 21.53
C GLY A 130 -2.41 14.40 21.03
N LYS A 131 -2.91 13.71 19.99
CA LYS A 131 -4.27 13.84 19.47
C LYS A 131 -5.28 12.88 20.15
N GLY A 132 -4.82 12.09 21.13
CA GLY A 132 -5.65 11.21 21.94
C GLY A 132 -5.83 9.79 21.38
N PHE A 133 -5.06 9.36 20.38
CA PHE A 133 -5.06 7.97 19.94
C PHE A 133 -4.42 7.08 21.02
N ALA A 134 -5.13 6.02 21.43
CA ALA A 134 -4.73 5.18 22.55
C ALA A 134 -3.79 4.04 22.17
N ASP A 135 -3.92 3.50 20.95
CA ASP A 135 -3.13 2.36 20.46
C ASP A 135 -2.24 2.82 19.30
N VAL A 136 -1.12 3.48 19.61
CA VAL A 136 -0.15 3.94 18.63
C VAL A 136 1.13 3.14 18.76
N ARG A 137 1.46 2.39 17.72
CA ARG A 137 2.56 1.43 17.64
C ARG A 137 3.61 1.92 16.65
N ILE A 138 4.85 2.04 17.11
CA ILE A 138 5.99 2.31 16.22
C ILE A 138 6.34 1.01 15.53
N LEU A 139 6.32 1.02 14.20
CA LEU A 139 6.63 -0.17 13.40
C LEU A 139 8.13 -0.50 13.50
N PRO A 140 8.52 -1.64 14.06
CA PRO A 140 9.91 -2.12 14.01
C PRO A 140 10.27 -2.52 12.57
N ALA A 141 11.41 -3.18 12.37
CA ALA A 141 11.78 -3.69 11.04
C ALA A 141 10.69 -4.60 10.45
N HIS A 142 10.01 -5.37 11.29
CA HIS A 142 8.82 -6.16 10.97
C HIS A 142 7.99 -6.43 12.22
N VAL A 143 6.69 -6.60 12.05
CA VAL A 143 5.73 -6.98 13.10
C VAL A 143 4.66 -7.90 12.49
N THR A 144 4.06 -8.75 13.31
CA THR A 144 2.86 -9.51 12.91
C THR A 144 1.63 -8.90 13.55
N PHE A 145 0.63 -8.58 12.75
CA PHE A 145 -0.69 -8.09 13.16
C PHE A 145 -1.76 -8.95 12.47
N ASP A 146 -2.60 -9.60 13.23
CA ASP A 146 -3.69 -10.49 12.77
C ASP A 146 -3.25 -11.49 11.68
N GLY A 147 -2.06 -12.10 11.89
CA GLY A 147 -1.47 -13.06 10.97
C GLY A 147 -0.79 -12.45 9.75
N VAL A 148 -0.82 -11.14 9.58
CA VAL A 148 -0.10 -10.41 8.52
C VAL A 148 1.25 -9.96 9.05
N THR A 149 2.33 -10.35 8.39
CA THR A 149 3.66 -9.77 8.64
C THR A 149 3.79 -8.47 7.86
N ILE A 150 3.97 -7.37 8.59
CA ILE A 150 4.18 -6.03 8.05
C ILE A 150 5.66 -5.69 8.24
N SER A 151 6.39 -5.49 7.16
CA SER A 151 7.80 -5.11 7.17
C SER A 151 7.96 -3.67 6.72
N ARG A 152 8.80 -2.91 7.45
CA ARG A 152 9.15 -1.54 7.10
C ARG A 152 10.25 -1.51 6.06
N VAL A 153 10.11 -0.66 5.04
CA VAL A 153 11.09 -0.43 3.98
C VAL A 153 11.50 1.03 3.96
N ALA A 154 12.79 1.31 3.85
CA ALA A 154 13.27 2.68 3.71
C ALA A 154 12.77 3.31 2.40
N ALA A 155 12.41 4.59 2.48
CA ALA A 155 11.95 5.40 1.37
C ALA A 155 12.62 6.78 1.42
N GLN A 156 12.59 7.54 0.34
CA GLN A 156 13.19 8.87 0.25
C GLN A 156 12.29 9.82 -0.54
N HIS A 157 11.73 10.79 0.16
CA HIS A 157 10.80 11.76 -0.38
C HIS A 157 11.54 12.94 -1.03
N GLY A 158 11.96 12.76 -2.27
CA GLY A 158 12.74 13.73 -3.04
C GLY A 158 14.20 13.31 -3.30
N SER A 159 14.91 14.13 -4.05
CA SER A 159 16.29 13.86 -4.43
C SER A 159 17.29 14.18 -3.31
N ALA A 160 18.48 13.57 -3.36
CA ALA A 160 19.55 13.89 -2.41
C ALA A 160 19.92 15.39 -2.40
N ALA A 161 19.80 16.09 -3.55
CA ALA A 161 20.06 17.53 -3.64
C ALA A 161 19.04 18.35 -2.83
N MET A 162 17.78 17.93 -2.77
CA MET A 162 16.72 18.60 -1.99
C MET A 162 17.01 18.53 -0.51
N PHE A 163 17.57 17.41 -0.03
CA PHE A 163 17.96 17.23 1.38
C PHE A 163 19.19 18.05 1.80
N GLN A 164 19.86 18.74 0.88
CA GLN A 164 20.93 19.69 1.19
C GLN A 164 20.41 21.12 1.40
N VAL A 165 19.11 21.35 1.22
CA VAL A 165 18.49 22.67 1.28
C VAL A 165 17.49 22.74 2.43
N GLU A 166 17.85 23.45 3.51
CA GLU A 166 16.90 23.80 4.56
C GLU A 166 16.11 25.07 4.14
N PRO A 167 14.79 25.17 4.45
CA PRO A 167 13.97 24.26 5.26
C PRO A 167 13.30 23.11 4.46
N LEU A 168 13.67 22.91 3.19
CA LEU A 168 13.06 21.85 2.35
C LEU A 168 13.33 20.45 2.90
N ALA A 169 14.56 20.18 3.37
CA ALA A 169 14.92 18.89 3.97
C ALA A 169 14.03 18.56 5.18
N THR A 170 13.79 19.56 6.04
CA THR A 170 12.88 19.42 7.19
C THR A 170 11.44 19.17 6.73
N MET A 171 10.97 19.87 5.70
CA MET A 171 9.61 19.70 5.15
C MET A 171 9.40 18.33 4.53
N LEU A 172 10.36 17.82 3.75
CA LEU A 172 10.29 16.48 3.14
C LEU A 172 10.33 15.36 4.18
N GLY A 173 11.10 15.54 5.25
CA GLY A 173 11.10 14.67 6.42
C GLY A 173 11.49 13.22 6.13
N SER A 174 11.04 12.33 7.00
CA SER A 174 11.22 10.88 6.88
C SER A 174 9.95 10.22 6.39
N VAL A 175 10.11 9.22 5.54
CA VAL A 175 9.01 8.43 4.97
C VAL A 175 9.36 6.95 5.00
N THR A 176 8.36 6.09 4.95
CA THR A 176 8.55 4.63 4.90
C THR A 176 7.59 3.98 3.92
N GLY A 177 8.00 2.85 3.35
CA GLY A 177 7.12 1.91 2.66
C GLY A 177 6.82 0.70 3.54
N PHE A 178 5.88 -0.13 3.09
CA PHE A 178 5.46 -1.36 3.77
C PHE A 178 5.50 -2.56 2.84
N VAL A 179 5.88 -3.72 3.38
CA VAL A 179 5.68 -5.01 2.71
C VAL A 179 4.75 -5.86 3.56
N PHE A 180 3.69 -6.38 2.94
CA PHE A 180 2.71 -7.25 3.56
C PHE A 180 2.92 -8.68 3.08
N GLN A 181 3.00 -9.62 4.04
CA GLN A 181 3.18 -11.04 3.77
C GLN A 181 2.30 -11.89 4.69
N LYS A 182 1.59 -12.85 4.10
CA LYS A 182 0.80 -13.89 4.80
C LYS A 182 0.81 -15.14 3.94
N THR A 183 0.91 -16.31 4.57
CA THR A 183 0.89 -17.58 3.83
C THR A 183 -0.41 -17.73 3.03
N GLY A 184 -0.30 -18.01 1.75
CA GLY A 184 -1.43 -18.16 0.84
C GLY A 184 -1.91 -16.87 0.18
N GLU A 185 -1.39 -15.70 0.57
CA GLU A 185 -1.69 -14.40 -0.03
C GLU A 185 -0.51 -13.87 -0.84
N PRO A 186 -0.74 -13.05 -1.89
CA PRO A 186 0.34 -12.45 -2.68
C PRO A 186 1.13 -11.43 -1.83
N THR A 187 2.45 -11.42 -1.96
CA THR A 187 3.29 -10.40 -1.31
C THR A 187 3.01 -9.02 -1.92
N ILE A 188 2.63 -8.05 -1.10
CA ILE A 188 2.41 -6.66 -1.52
C ILE A 188 3.54 -5.78 -1.01
N TYR A 189 4.12 -4.97 -1.89
CA TYR A 189 5.01 -3.86 -1.52
C TYR A 189 4.33 -2.53 -1.83
N LEU A 190 4.06 -1.73 -0.81
CA LEU A 190 3.58 -0.35 -0.91
C LEU A 190 4.77 0.57 -0.67
N ALA A 191 5.18 1.31 -1.71
CA ALA A 191 6.41 2.08 -1.69
C ALA A 191 6.31 3.38 -0.85
N GLY A 192 5.10 3.96 -0.74
CA GLY A 192 4.91 5.29 -0.14
C GLY A 192 5.48 6.41 -1.01
N ASP A 193 5.67 7.58 -0.40
CA ASP A 193 6.25 8.74 -1.08
C ASP A 193 7.76 8.60 -1.18
N THR A 194 8.23 8.11 -2.30
CA THR A 194 9.65 7.88 -2.57
C THR A 194 9.99 8.13 -4.03
N VAL A 195 11.20 8.58 -4.29
CA VAL A 195 11.80 8.55 -5.62
C VAL A 195 12.46 7.18 -5.86
N TRP A 196 12.91 6.91 -7.08
CA TRP A 196 13.59 5.66 -7.45
C TRP A 196 14.97 5.56 -6.80
N THR A 197 15.08 4.83 -5.70
CA THR A 197 16.30 4.70 -4.87
C THR A 197 16.91 3.30 -4.89
N GLY A 198 18.07 3.15 -4.23
CA GLY A 198 18.68 1.85 -3.93
C GLY A 198 17.81 0.99 -3.02
N ASP A 199 17.12 1.63 -2.05
CA ASP A 199 16.26 0.94 -1.09
C ASP A 199 15.03 0.35 -1.76
N VAL A 200 14.37 1.09 -2.66
CA VAL A 200 13.25 0.58 -3.48
C VAL A 200 13.68 -0.64 -4.29
N ARG A 201 14.84 -0.56 -4.98
CA ARG A 201 15.38 -1.70 -5.74
C ARG A 201 15.73 -2.88 -4.83
N GLY A 202 16.28 -2.59 -3.66
CA GLY A 202 16.62 -3.57 -2.63
C GLY A 202 15.38 -4.29 -2.10
N ALA A 203 14.31 -3.55 -1.82
CA ALA A 203 13.03 -4.09 -1.37
C ALA A 203 12.41 -5.03 -2.42
N ILE A 204 12.33 -4.59 -3.68
CA ILE A 204 11.80 -5.42 -4.78
C ILE A 204 12.59 -6.73 -4.90
N LYS A 205 13.93 -6.67 -4.88
CA LYS A 205 14.78 -7.87 -4.95
C LYS A 205 14.65 -8.79 -3.74
N ARG A 206 14.55 -8.19 -2.54
CA ARG A 206 14.51 -8.95 -1.28
C ARG A 206 13.20 -9.68 -1.07
N TYR A 207 12.09 -8.99 -1.33
CA TYR A 207 10.75 -9.49 -1.02
C TYR A 207 10.06 -10.14 -2.21
N ALA A 208 10.58 -9.93 -3.44
CA ALA A 208 10.01 -10.45 -4.69
C ALA A 208 8.47 -10.29 -4.72
N PRO A 209 7.94 -9.06 -4.57
CA PRO A 209 6.51 -8.84 -4.42
C PRO A 209 5.74 -9.23 -5.68
N ASP A 210 4.54 -9.78 -5.49
CA ASP A 210 3.57 -10.07 -6.54
C ASP A 210 2.82 -8.82 -6.98
N VAL A 211 2.63 -7.88 -6.02
CA VAL A 211 1.95 -6.60 -6.24
C VAL A 211 2.81 -5.46 -5.68
N ILE A 212 2.99 -4.40 -6.46
CA ILE A 212 3.77 -3.22 -6.08
C ILE A 212 2.89 -1.98 -6.22
N VAL A 213 2.60 -1.30 -5.11
CA VAL A 213 1.85 -0.04 -5.10
C VAL A 213 2.82 1.13 -5.14
N LEU A 214 2.68 2.00 -6.13
CA LEU A 214 3.56 3.13 -6.37
C LEU A 214 2.79 4.45 -6.34
N ASN A 215 3.31 5.44 -5.63
CA ASN A 215 2.88 6.83 -5.68
C ASN A 215 3.55 7.51 -6.89
N THR A 216 2.77 7.75 -7.97
CA THR A 216 3.31 8.06 -9.31
C THR A 216 2.93 9.45 -9.85
N GLY A 217 2.44 10.33 -8.99
CA GLY A 217 1.97 11.66 -9.38
C GLY A 217 3.07 12.65 -9.78
N ASP A 218 4.38 12.29 -9.69
CA ASP A 218 5.51 13.19 -9.95
C ASP A 218 5.32 14.55 -9.27
N ALA A 219 5.03 14.51 -7.96
CA ALA A 219 4.82 15.71 -7.14
C ALA A 219 6.05 16.64 -7.21
N ARG A 220 5.80 17.96 -7.37
CA ARG A 220 6.89 18.90 -7.60
C ARG A 220 6.87 20.10 -6.67
N VAL A 221 8.07 20.45 -6.18
CA VAL A 221 8.37 21.70 -5.49
C VAL A 221 9.07 22.67 -6.45
N LYS A 222 8.83 23.97 -6.30
CA LYS A 222 9.46 25.00 -7.15
C LYS A 222 10.97 25.04 -6.93
N GLY A 223 11.71 25.30 -7.98
CA GLY A 223 13.18 25.40 -7.96
C GLY A 223 13.93 24.08 -8.15
N PHE A 224 13.22 22.98 -8.37
CA PHE A 224 13.82 21.69 -8.68
C PHE A 224 13.18 21.05 -9.92
N ASP A 225 14.02 20.44 -10.76
CA ASP A 225 13.60 19.80 -12.03
C ASP A 225 13.16 18.33 -11.84
N THR A 226 13.31 17.79 -10.63
CA THR A 226 12.93 16.41 -10.31
C THR A 226 11.73 16.37 -9.36
N GLY A 227 10.91 15.33 -9.47
CA GLY A 227 9.83 15.07 -8.52
C GLY A 227 10.34 14.72 -7.13
N ILE A 228 9.45 14.88 -6.15
CA ILE A 228 9.68 14.41 -4.77
C ILE A 228 9.14 12.99 -4.56
N ILE A 229 8.34 12.46 -5.51
CA ILE A 229 7.87 11.07 -5.61
C ILE A 229 8.12 10.54 -7.01
N MET A 230 7.84 9.26 -7.24
CA MET A 230 7.97 8.62 -8.56
C MET A 230 7.03 9.24 -9.60
N GLY A 231 7.40 9.07 -10.88
CA GLY A 231 6.63 9.49 -12.06
C GLY A 231 6.42 8.36 -13.06
N VAL A 232 5.99 8.72 -14.26
CA VAL A 232 5.62 7.75 -15.31
C VAL A 232 6.74 6.77 -15.66
N GLU A 233 8.00 7.24 -15.74
CA GLU A 233 9.14 6.41 -16.12
C GLU A 233 9.48 5.34 -15.09
N ASP A 234 9.16 5.59 -13.81
CA ASP A 234 9.46 4.67 -12.73
C ASP A 234 8.62 3.40 -12.82
N THR A 235 7.41 3.47 -13.41
CA THR A 235 6.60 2.28 -13.70
C THR A 235 7.33 1.32 -14.64
N SER A 236 8.00 1.83 -15.68
CA SER A 236 8.84 1.02 -16.57
C SER A 236 10.08 0.46 -15.88
N ARG A 237 10.72 1.25 -15.00
CA ARG A 237 11.89 0.81 -14.21
C ARG A 237 11.51 -0.32 -13.25
N VAL A 238 10.37 -0.20 -12.57
CA VAL A 238 9.84 -1.23 -11.67
C VAL A 238 9.47 -2.48 -12.46
N HIS A 239 8.76 -2.35 -13.59
CA HIS A 239 8.41 -3.49 -14.44
C HIS A 239 9.67 -4.22 -14.95
N ALA A 240 10.69 -3.49 -15.38
CA ALA A 240 11.94 -4.11 -15.83
C ALA A 240 12.66 -4.91 -14.72
N LEU A 241 12.50 -4.50 -13.45
CA LEU A 241 13.08 -5.18 -12.29
C LEU A 241 12.22 -6.34 -11.77
N ALA A 242 10.91 -6.24 -11.89
CA ALA A 242 9.90 -7.22 -11.45
C ALA A 242 8.85 -7.46 -12.54
N PRO A 243 9.20 -8.14 -13.65
CA PRO A 243 8.34 -8.24 -14.83
C PRO A 243 7.07 -9.06 -14.62
N THR A 244 7.02 -9.89 -13.58
CA THR A 244 5.85 -10.70 -13.21
C THR A 244 4.91 -10.01 -12.23
N ALA A 245 5.38 -8.96 -11.54
CA ALA A 245 4.57 -8.23 -10.57
C ALA A 245 3.51 -7.35 -11.25
N LYS A 246 2.34 -7.23 -10.60
CA LYS A 246 1.38 -6.18 -10.93
C LYS A 246 1.77 -4.88 -10.25
N ILE A 247 1.77 -3.78 -10.99
CA ILE A 247 2.09 -2.45 -10.49
C ILE A 247 0.77 -1.69 -10.36
N VAL A 248 0.42 -1.25 -9.17
CA VAL A 248 -0.75 -0.41 -8.90
C VAL A 248 -0.27 1.02 -8.73
N ALA A 249 -0.64 1.89 -9.66
CA ALA A 249 -0.22 3.28 -9.68
C ALA A 249 -1.28 4.18 -9.06
N VAL A 250 -0.92 4.87 -7.97
CA VAL A 250 -1.80 5.72 -7.16
C VAL A 250 -1.19 7.10 -6.94
N HIS A 251 -1.82 7.94 -6.13
CA HIS A 251 -1.35 9.26 -5.72
C HIS A 251 -1.25 10.24 -6.90
N MET A 252 -2.33 10.32 -7.68
CA MET A 252 -2.49 11.25 -8.80
C MET A 252 -3.80 12.03 -8.66
N ASP A 253 -3.91 13.16 -9.35
CA ASP A 253 -5.13 13.98 -9.54
C ASP A 253 -5.77 14.58 -8.26
N ALA A 254 -5.43 14.17 -7.05
CA ALA A 254 -6.16 14.52 -5.84
C ALA A 254 -5.56 15.66 -5.02
N VAL A 255 -4.32 16.07 -5.28
CA VAL A 255 -3.67 17.21 -4.64
C VAL A 255 -2.96 18.11 -5.65
N ASN A 256 -2.75 19.38 -5.26
CA ASN A 256 -2.34 20.44 -6.20
C ASN A 256 -1.00 20.20 -6.91
N HIS A 257 -0.03 19.58 -6.25
CA HIS A 257 1.37 19.55 -6.72
C HIS A 257 1.73 18.35 -7.59
N MET A 258 0.76 17.52 -7.95
CA MET A 258 0.96 16.42 -8.90
C MET A 258 1.11 16.96 -10.32
N THR A 259 2.16 16.54 -11.02
CA THR A 259 2.42 16.93 -12.43
C THR A 259 2.03 15.82 -13.41
N VAL A 260 1.81 14.61 -12.92
CA VAL A 260 1.34 13.45 -13.69
C VAL A 260 -0.09 13.13 -13.27
N SER A 261 -1.01 13.10 -14.25
CA SER A 261 -2.38 12.63 -14.08
C SER A 261 -2.51 11.13 -14.44
N ARG A 262 -3.63 10.49 -14.02
CA ARG A 262 -3.98 9.13 -14.49
C ARG A 262 -4.03 9.07 -16.02
N ALA A 263 -4.51 10.11 -16.68
CA ALA A 263 -4.56 10.17 -18.15
C ALA A 263 -3.16 10.16 -18.79
N ASP A 264 -2.21 10.91 -18.22
CA ASP A 264 -0.81 10.94 -18.67
C ASP A 264 -0.15 9.59 -18.48
N LEU A 265 -0.32 8.96 -17.30
CA LEU A 265 0.23 7.65 -17.04
C LEU A 265 -0.39 6.58 -17.95
N ARG A 266 -1.71 6.59 -18.18
CA ARG A 266 -2.36 5.67 -19.14
C ARG A 266 -1.83 5.81 -20.55
N ARG A 267 -1.54 7.03 -20.99
CA ARG A 267 -0.89 7.28 -22.29
C ARG A 267 0.50 6.63 -22.34
N TYR A 268 1.34 6.90 -21.34
CA TYR A 268 2.68 6.33 -21.23
C TYR A 268 2.67 4.80 -21.21
N VAL A 269 1.79 4.21 -20.40
CA VAL A 269 1.62 2.75 -20.26
C VAL A 269 1.25 2.11 -21.59
N ARG A 270 0.37 2.75 -22.40
CA ARG A 270 0.05 2.27 -23.76
C ARG A 270 1.25 2.37 -24.70
N GLU A 271 1.97 3.48 -24.69
CA GLU A 271 3.17 3.70 -25.52
C GLU A 271 4.28 2.69 -25.21
N LYS A 272 4.36 2.22 -23.96
CA LYS A 272 5.35 1.23 -23.51
C LYS A 272 4.85 -0.23 -23.56
N ALA A 273 3.61 -0.47 -23.98
CA ALA A 273 2.97 -1.78 -23.98
C ALA A 273 2.97 -2.46 -22.60
N LEU A 274 2.66 -1.70 -21.54
CA LEU A 274 2.67 -2.14 -20.14
C LEU A 274 1.26 -2.34 -19.56
N GLN A 275 0.20 -2.33 -20.38
CA GLN A 275 -1.21 -2.35 -19.93
C GLN A 275 -1.55 -3.59 -19.10
N ASP A 276 -0.89 -4.72 -19.37
CA ASP A 276 -1.10 -5.96 -18.62
C ASP A 276 -0.40 -5.98 -17.25
N SER A 277 0.56 -5.08 -17.03
CA SER A 277 1.38 -5.04 -15.82
C SER A 277 1.07 -3.84 -14.93
N VAL A 278 0.68 -2.69 -15.50
CA VAL A 278 0.44 -1.44 -14.77
C VAL A 278 -1.05 -1.14 -14.70
N LEU A 279 -1.60 -1.26 -13.51
CA LEU A 279 -2.99 -1.00 -13.17
C LEU A 279 -3.11 0.44 -12.62
N ILE A 280 -4.06 1.20 -13.13
CA ILE A 280 -4.25 2.62 -12.80
C ILE A 280 -5.71 2.80 -12.35
N PRO A 281 -6.02 2.49 -11.08
CA PRO A 281 -7.39 2.52 -10.59
C PRO A 281 -7.96 3.94 -10.51
N GLU A 282 -9.26 4.06 -10.73
CA GLU A 282 -10.01 5.27 -10.37
C GLU A 282 -10.25 5.33 -8.86
N ASP A 283 -10.58 6.54 -8.36
CA ASP A 283 -11.01 6.68 -6.97
C ASP A 283 -12.27 5.84 -6.71
N GLY A 284 -12.25 4.99 -5.70
CA GLY A 284 -13.30 4.04 -5.36
C GLY A 284 -13.14 2.65 -5.99
N GLU A 285 -12.29 2.48 -6.99
CA GLU A 285 -12.09 1.19 -7.67
C GLU A 285 -11.36 0.18 -6.78
N THR A 286 -11.78 -1.10 -6.85
CA THR A 286 -11.17 -2.22 -6.15
C THR A 286 -10.49 -3.16 -7.15
N LEU A 287 -9.25 -3.47 -6.91
CA LEU A 287 -8.46 -4.46 -7.64
C LEU A 287 -8.32 -5.72 -6.79
N ASN A 288 -8.55 -6.90 -7.39
CA ASN A 288 -8.43 -8.20 -6.72
C ASN A 288 -7.18 -8.93 -7.24
N PHE A 289 -6.49 -9.66 -6.35
CA PHE A 289 -5.22 -10.33 -6.63
C PHE A 289 -5.21 -11.78 -6.19
#